data_b222da083825368d6b64ef76f90637a9
#
_entry.id   b222da083825368d6b64ef76f90637a9
#
_cell.length_a   1.000
_cell.length_b   1.000
_cell.length_c   1.000
_cell.angle_alpha   90.00
_cell.angle_beta   90.00
_cell.angle_gamma   90.00
#
_symmetry.space_group_name_H-M   'P 1'
#
loop_
_entity.id
_entity.type
_entity.pdbx_description
1 polymer ?
#
loop_
_entity_poly.entity_id
_entity_poly.type
_entity_poly.pdbx_seq_one_letter_code
_entity_poly.pdbx_strand_id
1 'polypeptide(L)'
;MADKDGLKVAKDYHVDVPFANQGSFHVKGANNTDWGMKRHLSNIFDPVSGNTVMFAFDHGYFMGSTAGLERLDLVIPKLQEQVDVFMGTRGAIRTCVSPTFKKGIALRVTSGSSMINDDLSHECLAV
;
A
#
# COMPACT_ATOMS: atom_id res chain seq x y z
N MET A 1 23.35 24.83 -28.36
CA MET A 1 24.07 24.66 -29.64
C MET A 1 24.42 26.06 -30.12
N ALA A 2 25.68 26.36 -30.36
CA ALA A 2 26.06 27.68 -30.90
C ALA A 2 25.61 27.73 -32.36
N ASP A 3 24.91 28.78 -32.72
CA ASP A 3 24.51 29.06 -34.08
C ASP A 3 25.75 29.28 -34.96
N LYS A 4 25.65 28.92 -36.24
CA LYS A 4 26.75 29.08 -37.21
C LYS A 4 27.21 30.52 -37.40
N ASP A 5 26.34 31.47 -37.09
CA ASP A 5 26.60 32.90 -37.22
C ASP A 5 27.12 33.58 -35.95
N GLY A 6 27.48 32.79 -34.92
CA GLY A 6 28.00 33.30 -33.63
C GLY A 6 26.97 33.98 -32.74
N LEU A 7 25.70 34.01 -33.16
CA LEU A 7 24.58 34.46 -32.35
C LEU A 7 24.20 33.36 -31.34
N LYS A 8 24.58 33.52 -30.10
CA LYS A 8 24.12 32.65 -29.03
C LYS A 8 22.67 32.97 -28.73
N VAL A 9 21.77 32.26 -29.32
CA VAL A 9 20.39 32.26 -28.85
C VAL A 9 20.37 31.48 -27.53
N ALA A 10 20.03 32.17 -26.45
CA ALA A 10 19.86 31.52 -25.16
C ALA A 10 18.74 30.48 -25.30
N LYS A 11 19.06 29.22 -25.04
CA LYS A 11 18.05 28.17 -25.01
C LYS A 11 17.09 28.49 -23.86
N ASP A 12 15.82 28.57 -24.14
CA ASP A 12 14.81 28.66 -23.11
C ASP A 12 14.73 27.30 -22.38
N TYR A 13 15.06 27.28 -21.11
CA TYR A 13 14.96 26.10 -20.24
C TYR A 13 13.67 26.10 -19.43
N HIS A 14 12.76 27.02 -19.70
CA HIS A 14 11.48 27.16 -19.01
C HIS A 14 11.62 27.22 -17.47
N VAL A 15 12.62 27.97 -16.98
CA VAL A 15 12.89 28.09 -15.55
C VAL A 15 11.79 28.82 -14.78
N ASP A 16 10.96 29.54 -15.50
CA ASP A 16 9.76 30.24 -15.01
C ASP A 16 8.54 29.31 -14.90
N VAL A 17 8.58 28.15 -15.53
CA VAL A 17 7.50 27.17 -15.47
C VAL A 17 7.62 26.41 -14.13
N PRO A 18 6.57 26.42 -13.28
CA PRO A 18 6.61 25.69 -12.04
C PRO A 18 6.77 24.19 -12.28
N PHE A 19 7.41 23.51 -11.35
CA PHE A 19 7.54 22.05 -11.39
C PHE A 19 6.16 21.39 -11.56
N ALA A 20 6.13 20.32 -12.34
CA ALA A 20 4.94 19.49 -12.43
C ALA A 20 4.47 19.11 -11.01
N ASN A 21 3.18 19.24 -10.78
CA ASN A 21 2.59 18.93 -9.50
C ASN A 21 2.87 17.45 -9.16
N GLN A 22 3.75 17.23 -8.23
CA GLN A 22 3.94 15.91 -7.64
C GLN A 22 2.76 15.72 -6.69
N GLY A 23 1.95 14.71 -6.95
CA GLY A 23 0.78 14.40 -6.15
C GLY A 23 1.09 14.46 -4.64
N SER A 24 0.21 15.06 -3.89
CA SER A 24 0.30 15.16 -2.44
C SER A 24 -0.69 14.22 -1.78
N PHE A 25 -0.37 13.77 -0.58
CA PHE A 25 -1.24 12.91 0.21
C PHE A 25 -2.00 13.73 1.25
N HIS A 26 -3.25 13.38 1.50
CA HIS A 26 -4.07 14.00 2.55
C HIS A 26 -3.72 13.50 3.95
N VAL A 27 -2.83 12.52 4.06
CA VAL A 27 -2.34 12.01 5.35
C VAL A 27 -1.35 13.00 5.96
N LYS A 28 -1.60 13.42 7.20
CA LYS A 28 -0.76 14.37 7.92
C LYS A 28 0.69 13.88 7.98
N GLY A 29 1.62 14.74 7.57
CA GLY A 29 3.06 14.45 7.58
C GLY A 29 3.58 13.65 6.38
N ALA A 30 2.71 13.03 5.57
CA ALA A 30 3.14 12.23 4.43
C ALA A 30 3.90 13.04 3.37
N ASN A 31 3.59 14.31 3.21
CA ASN A 31 4.26 15.18 2.25
C ASN A 31 5.72 15.50 2.62
N ASN A 32 6.09 15.32 3.90
CA ASN A 32 7.45 15.56 4.40
C ASN A 32 8.34 14.31 4.34
N THR A 33 7.82 13.18 3.87
CA THR A 33 8.58 11.94 3.73
C THR A 33 9.41 11.95 2.44
N ASP A 34 10.39 11.05 2.37
CA ASP A 34 11.18 10.85 1.15
C ASP A 34 10.34 10.29 -0.02
N TRP A 35 10.92 10.32 -1.21
CA TRP A 35 10.25 9.84 -2.42
C TRP A 35 9.85 8.36 -2.33
N GLY A 36 10.70 7.52 -1.74
CA GLY A 36 10.44 6.08 -1.59
C GLY A 36 9.19 5.83 -0.74
N MET A 37 9.07 6.50 0.40
CA MET A 37 7.89 6.41 1.26
C MET A 37 6.63 6.94 0.55
N LYS A 38 6.73 8.07 -0.17
CA LYS A 38 5.61 8.57 -0.98
C LYS A 38 5.16 7.55 -2.02
N ARG A 39 6.10 6.86 -2.65
CA ARG A 39 5.80 5.80 -3.62
C ARG A 39 5.08 4.62 -2.96
N HIS A 40 5.47 4.22 -1.75
CA HIS A 40 4.76 3.19 -0.99
C HIS A 40 3.35 3.64 -0.57
N LEU A 41 3.22 4.87 -0.09
CA LEU A 41 1.93 5.43 0.30
C LEU A 41 0.95 5.53 -0.87
N SER A 42 1.44 5.76 -2.09
CA SER A 42 0.59 5.77 -3.29
C SER A 42 -0.03 4.42 -3.65
N ASN A 43 0.50 3.32 -3.11
CA ASN A 43 -0.11 2.00 -3.22
C ASN A 43 -1.22 1.77 -2.19
N ILE A 44 -1.31 2.62 -1.18
CA ILE A 44 -2.29 2.52 -0.09
C ILE A 44 -3.38 3.56 -0.27
N PHE A 45 -2.99 4.81 -0.50
CA PHE A 45 -3.91 5.93 -0.64
C PHE A 45 -3.94 6.40 -2.10
N ASP A 46 -5.13 6.52 -2.65
CA ASP A 46 -5.28 7.15 -3.96
C ASP A 46 -4.83 8.61 -3.88
N PRO A 47 -3.81 9.02 -4.65
CA PRO A 47 -3.30 10.38 -4.60
C PRO A 47 -4.30 11.46 -5.08
N VAL A 48 -5.36 11.07 -5.78
CA VAL A 48 -6.40 11.99 -6.27
C VAL A 48 -7.51 12.17 -5.25
N SER A 49 -8.09 11.07 -4.76
CA SER A 49 -9.21 11.09 -3.81
C SER A 49 -8.76 11.16 -2.36
N GLY A 50 -7.53 10.71 -2.05
CA GLY A 50 -7.02 10.55 -0.69
C GLY A 50 -7.61 9.37 0.08
N ASN A 51 -8.51 8.61 -0.52
CA ASN A 51 -9.21 7.50 0.12
C ASN A 51 -8.46 6.18 -0.06
N THR A 52 -8.82 5.20 0.76
CA THR A 52 -8.38 3.82 0.65
C THR A 52 -9.47 2.86 1.13
N VAL A 53 -9.60 1.75 0.46
CA VAL A 53 -10.44 0.63 0.88
C VAL A 53 -9.51 -0.51 1.29
N MET A 54 -9.45 -0.78 2.59
CA MET A 54 -8.59 -1.83 3.14
C MET A 54 -9.43 -3.01 3.60
N PHE A 55 -9.11 -4.20 3.08
CA PHE A 55 -9.76 -5.44 3.47
C PHE A 55 -8.85 -6.27 4.36
N ALA A 56 -9.26 -6.42 5.63
CA ALA A 56 -8.56 -7.23 6.62
C ALA A 56 -9.14 -8.65 6.68
N PHE A 57 -8.29 -9.66 6.62
CA PHE A 57 -8.67 -11.08 6.69
C PHE A 57 -7.80 -11.90 7.67
N ASP A 58 -7.28 -11.25 8.69
CA ASP A 58 -6.50 -11.87 9.76
C ASP A 58 -7.34 -12.33 10.96
N HIS A 59 -8.66 -12.16 10.90
CA HIS A 59 -9.60 -12.47 11.99
C HIS A 59 -9.52 -13.94 12.44
N GLY A 60 -9.37 -14.86 11.50
CA GLY A 60 -9.25 -16.29 11.81
C GLY A 60 -8.10 -16.66 12.72
N TYR A 61 -7.07 -15.81 12.76
CA TYR A 61 -5.93 -15.98 13.64
C TYR A 61 -6.29 -15.77 15.13
N PHE A 62 -7.22 -14.85 15.41
CA PHE A 62 -7.63 -14.52 16.79
C PHE A 62 -8.91 -15.21 17.20
N MET A 63 -9.87 -15.26 16.30
CA MET A 63 -11.26 -15.57 16.61
C MET A 63 -11.67 -16.96 16.11
N GLY A 64 -10.75 -17.70 15.48
CA GLY A 64 -11.08 -18.93 14.80
C GLY A 64 -11.87 -18.67 13.51
N SER A 65 -12.74 -19.61 13.12
CA SER A 65 -13.55 -19.45 11.93
C SER A 65 -14.55 -18.31 12.07
N THR A 66 -14.49 -17.36 11.16
CA THR A 66 -15.39 -16.20 11.11
C THR A 66 -16.23 -16.24 9.86
N ALA A 67 -17.53 -15.93 10.00
CA ALA A 67 -18.49 -15.99 8.90
C ALA A 67 -18.04 -15.12 7.72
N GLY A 68 -18.01 -15.73 6.55
CA GLY A 68 -17.58 -15.09 5.31
C GLY A 68 -16.08 -15.12 5.04
N LEU A 69 -15.27 -15.58 5.99
CA LEU A 69 -13.80 -15.68 5.85
C LEU A 69 -13.28 -17.12 5.98
N GLU A 70 -14.16 -18.12 5.93
CA GLU A 70 -13.82 -19.55 6.06
C GLU A 70 -12.99 -20.04 4.87
N ARG A 71 -13.21 -19.46 3.71
CA ARG A 71 -12.56 -19.81 2.45
C ARG A 71 -11.94 -18.58 1.80
N LEU A 72 -10.83 -18.12 2.37
CA LEU A 72 -10.07 -16.95 1.88
C LEU A 72 -9.65 -17.09 0.42
N ASP A 73 -9.32 -18.30 0.01
CA ASP A 73 -8.97 -18.64 -1.37
C ASP A 73 -10.10 -18.37 -2.39
N LEU A 74 -11.35 -18.35 -1.94
CA LEU A 74 -12.51 -18.01 -2.77
C LEU A 74 -12.91 -16.54 -2.66
N VAL A 75 -12.71 -15.93 -1.50
CA VAL A 75 -13.16 -14.57 -1.23
C VAL A 75 -12.18 -13.54 -1.79
N ILE A 76 -10.89 -13.69 -1.51
CA ILE A 76 -9.86 -12.72 -1.87
C ILE A 76 -9.78 -12.45 -3.38
N PRO A 77 -9.77 -13.48 -4.26
CA PRO A 77 -9.72 -13.21 -5.70
C PRO A 77 -10.92 -12.42 -6.24
N LYS A 78 -12.07 -12.53 -5.61
CA LYS A 78 -13.28 -11.78 -6.02
C LYS A 78 -13.24 -10.31 -5.61
N LEU A 79 -12.48 -9.98 -4.56
CA LEU A 79 -12.40 -8.64 -3.99
C LEU A 79 -11.22 -7.82 -4.50
N GLN A 80 -10.28 -8.43 -5.21
CA GLN A 80 -9.03 -7.76 -5.61
C GLN A 80 -9.24 -6.51 -6.45
N GLU A 81 -10.33 -6.40 -7.18
CA GLU A 81 -10.64 -5.21 -7.98
C GLU A 81 -11.26 -4.08 -7.13
N GLN A 82 -11.95 -4.43 -6.05
CA GLN A 82 -12.69 -3.49 -5.20
C GLN A 82 -11.89 -2.93 -4.03
N VAL A 83 -10.73 -3.50 -3.73
CA VAL A 83 -9.89 -3.07 -2.60
C VAL A 83 -8.62 -2.39 -3.09
N ASP A 84 -8.09 -1.49 -2.25
CA ASP A 84 -6.81 -0.84 -2.48
C ASP A 84 -5.70 -1.53 -1.68
N VAL A 85 -6.05 -2.12 -0.54
CA VAL A 85 -5.09 -2.79 0.35
C VAL A 85 -5.65 -4.09 0.89
N PHE A 86 -4.88 -5.16 0.79
CA PHE A 86 -5.11 -6.38 1.54
C PHE A 86 -4.29 -6.40 2.82
N MET A 87 -4.93 -6.68 3.97
CA MET A 87 -4.26 -6.84 5.25
C MET A 87 -4.49 -8.24 5.80
N GLY A 88 -3.41 -8.96 6.08
CA GLY A 88 -3.51 -10.32 6.58
C GLY A 88 -2.20 -10.88 7.13
N THR A 89 -2.27 -12.14 7.55
CA THR A 89 -1.09 -12.89 7.97
C THR A 89 -0.23 -13.30 6.77
N ARG A 90 1.05 -13.57 7.00
CA ARG A 90 2.00 -14.00 5.95
C ARG A 90 1.49 -15.23 5.19
N GLY A 91 0.97 -16.24 5.91
CA GLY A 91 0.46 -17.47 5.29
C GLY A 91 -0.72 -17.20 4.36
N ALA A 92 -1.72 -16.47 4.84
CA ALA A 92 -2.91 -16.13 4.08
C ALA A 92 -2.59 -15.26 2.84
N ILE A 93 -1.71 -14.27 2.98
CA ILE A 93 -1.27 -13.44 1.84
C ILE A 93 -0.61 -14.31 0.77
N ARG A 94 0.34 -15.16 1.14
CA ARG A 94 1.09 -15.99 0.17
C ARG A 94 0.24 -17.02 -0.55
N THR A 95 -0.82 -17.50 0.09
CA THR A 95 -1.66 -18.58 -0.48
C THR A 95 -2.89 -18.06 -1.21
N CYS A 96 -3.41 -16.90 -0.83
CA CYS A 96 -4.70 -16.42 -1.32
C CYS A 96 -4.63 -15.15 -2.17
N VAL A 97 -3.60 -14.31 -1.98
CA VAL A 97 -3.42 -13.10 -2.79
C VAL A 97 -2.58 -13.42 -4.02
N SER A 98 -3.05 -13.00 -5.19
CA SER A 98 -2.29 -13.18 -6.43
C SER A 98 -0.94 -12.44 -6.36
N PRO A 99 0.17 -13.08 -6.79
CA PRO A 99 1.46 -12.41 -6.91
C PRO A 99 1.45 -11.27 -7.95
N THR A 100 0.43 -11.20 -8.79
CA THR A 100 0.23 -10.10 -9.75
C THR A 100 -0.59 -8.95 -9.21
N PHE A 101 -1.05 -9.02 -7.96
CA PHE A 101 -1.75 -7.93 -7.29
C PHE A 101 -0.82 -6.72 -7.12
N LYS A 102 -1.17 -5.59 -7.72
CA LYS A 102 -0.30 -4.41 -7.82
C LYS A 102 -0.59 -3.31 -6.80
N LYS A 103 -1.61 -3.52 -5.96
CA LYS A 103 -2.03 -2.56 -4.95
C LYS A 103 -1.34 -2.83 -3.60
N GLY A 104 -1.74 -2.17 -2.53
CA GLY A 104 -1.08 -2.25 -1.23
C GLY A 104 -1.24 -3.61 -0.53
N ILE A 105 -0.21 -4.03 0.17
CA ILE A 105 -0.25 -5.18 1.08
C ILE A 105 0.22 -4.72 2.45
N ALA A 106 -0.62 -4.94 3.47
CA ALA A 106 -0.28 -4.73 4.86
C ALA A 106 -0.10 -6.08 5.55
N LEU A 107 1.12 -6.38 5.93
CA LEU A 107 1.45 -7.63 6.63
C LEU A 107 1.23 -7.47 8.13
N ARG A 108 0.43 -8.36 8.71
CA ARG A 108 0.35 -8.47 10.16
C ARG A 108 1.57 -9.18 10.70
N VAL A 109 2.32 -8.50 11.56
CA VAL A 109 3.58 -8.98 12.14
C VAL A 109 3.51 -9.22 13.65
N THR A 110 2.43 -8.78 14.30
CA THR A 110 2.26 -8.93 15.75
C THR A 110 1.21 -9.98 16.06
N SER A 111 1.46 -10.76 17.11
CA SER A 111 0.44 -11.58 17.74
C SER A 111 -0.46 -10.71 18.63
N GLY A 112 -1.55 -11.28 19.06
CA GLY A 112 -2.46 -10.72 20.08
C GLY A 112 -3.09 -11.87 20.82
N SER A 113 -3.85 -11.57 21.89
CA SER A 113 -4.64 -12.57 22.58
C SER A 113 -5.58 -13.29 21.60
N SER A 114 -5.61 -14.59 21.65
CA SER A 114 -6.47 -15.44 20.83
C SER A 114 -7.51 -16.11 21.71
N MET A 115 -8.72 -16.29 21.17
CA MET A 115 -9.76 -17.09 21.85
C MET A 115 -9.36 -18.57 21.99
N ILE A 116 -8.36 -19.01 21.25
CA ILE A 116 -7.90 -20.40 21.23
C ILE A 116 -6.78 -20.61 22.26
N ASN A 117 -6.02 -19.56 22.58
CA ASN A 117 -4.94 -19.63 23.55
C ASN A 117 -4.68 -18.25 24.14
N ASP A 118 -4.83 -18.11 25.44
CA ASP A 118 -4.77 -16.83 26.15
C ASP A 118 -3.39 -16.16 26.18
N ASP A 119 -2.32 -16.85 25.79
CA ASP A 119 -0.95 -16.39 26.07
C ASP A 119 -0.08 -16.21 24.82
N LEU A 120 -0.65 -15.79 23.69
CA LEU A 120 0.12 -15.42 22.49
C LEU A 120 0.56 -13.95 22.49
N SER A 121 0.35 -13.22 23.58
CA SER A 121 0.53 -11.77 23.66
C SER A 121 1.98 -11.28 23.54
N HIS A 122 2.95 -12.17 23.69
CA HIS A 122 4.38 -11.82 23.71
C HIS A 122 5.16 -12.23 22.46
N GLU A 123 4.53 -12.89 21.49
CA GLU A 123 5.22 -13.39 20.32
C GLU A 123 5.07 -12.51 19.11
N CYS A 124 6.17 -12.17 18.47
CA CYS A 124 6.22 -11.51 17.19
C CYS A 124 6.17 -12.57 16.08
N LEU A 125 5.20 -12.47 15.17
CA LEU A 125 4.95 -13.46 14.11
C LEU A 125 5.73 -13.22 12.83
N ALA A 126 6.40 -12.10 12.70
CA ALA A 126 7.16 -11.78 11.52
C ALA A 126 8.55 -12.42 11.61
N VAL A 127 8.65 -13.58 11.07
CA VAL A 127 9.95 -14.16 10.71
C VAL A 127 9.95 -14.49 9.23
#